data_117f346ee2cbb71a19bf19bb3f4b75e5
#
_entry.id   117f346ee2cbb71a19bf19bb3f4b75e5
#
_cell.length_a   1.000
_cell.length_b   1.000
_cell.length_c   1.000
_cell.angle_alpha   90.00
_cell.angle_beta   90.00
_cell.angle_gamma   90.00
#
_symmetry.space_group_name_H-M   'P 1'
#
loop_
_entity.id
_entity.type
_entity.pdbx_description
1 polymer ?
#
loop_
_entity_poly.entity_id
_entity_poly.type
_entity_poly.pdbx_seq_one_letter_code
_entity_poly.pdbx_strand_id
1 'polypeptide(L)'
;MLIGVPKEVKTHEYRVGLTPSSVRELVAHDHEVIVERGAGGGISATDADYERVGAMIADSADEVFARAELIVKVKEPQTSERSKLRAGQVLFTYLHLAPDPEQTRALVATGAVCVAYETVTAPGGGLPLLAPMSEVAGRMSVQAGARCLERENGGRGILLGGVPGVPPARIAILGAGVVGSNAAQIAIGTGAQVVVIDRNIESLRRLDRLLGARVVTLYSNRDNIERAVLSADLVIGGVLIPGAAAPRLVTREMVSGMKPGSVIVDVSIDQGGCIETSRPTTHAEPTYIVDGVVHYCVTNMPGAVPRTSAYALNNATLPHILALADLGYREAMTRDPHLRAGLNIHKGKVTCQEVAEALGYPAFDALEALGT
;
A
#
# COMPACT_ATOMS: atom_id res chain seq x y z
N MET A 1 -19.61 -0.93 20.66
CA MET A 1 -18.54 -1.92 20.36
C MET A 1 -17.23 -1.42 20.94
N LEU A 2 -16.38 -2.30 21.47
CA LEU A 2 -15.01 -1.96 21.87
C LEU A 2 -14.02 -2.24 20.71
N ILE A 3 -13.34 -1.20 20.24
CA ILE A 3 -12.41 -1.24 19.12
C ILE A 3 -10.98 -1.15 19.67
N GLY A 4 -10.13 -2.10 19.26
CA GLY A 4 -8.74 -2.20 19.71
C GLY A 4 -7.74 -1.79 18.65
N VAL A 5 -6.75 -1.02 19.06
CA VAL A 5 -5.65 -0.55 18.21
C VAL A 5 -4.32 -0.95 18.84
N PRO A 6 -3.80 -2.12 18.52
CA PRO A 6 -2.46 -2.51 18.98
C PRO A 6 -1.39 -1.70 18.25
N LYS A 7 -0.23 -1.57 18.87
CA LYS A 7 0.96 -1.02 18.24
C LYS A 7 1.47 -1.99 17.17
N GLU A 8 1.88 -1.46 16.03
CA GLU A 8 2.50 -2.28 14.99
C GLU A 8 3.87 -2.81 15.44
N VAL A 9 4.08 -4.11 15.25
CA VAL A 9 5.31 -4.81 15.68
C VAL A 9 6.17 -5.27 14.52
N LYS A 10 5.69 -5.15 13.28
CA LYS A 10 6.47 -5.47 12.08
C LYS A 10 7.62 -4.49 11.94
N THR A 11 8.81 -5.00 11.61
CA THR A 11 10.01 -4.18 11.41
C THR A 11 9.78 -3.05 10.42
N HIS A 12 10.14 -1.83 10.79
CA HIS A 12 9.94 -0.61 10.01
C HIS A 12 8.48 -0.27 9.69
N GLU A 13 7.53 -0.76 10.48
CA GLU A 13 6.15 -0.29 10.43
C GLU A 13 5.90 0.69 11.57
N TYR A 14 5.66 1.94 11.22
CA TYR A 14 5.48 3.06 12.14
C TYR A 14 4.09 3.70 12.05
N ARG A 15 3.22 3.18 11.17
CA ARG A 15 1.83 3.61 11.05
C ARG A 15 1.02 3.07 12.22
N VAL A 16 -0.23 3.48 12.33
CA VAL A 16 -1.18 3.04 13.35
C VAL A 16 -2.55 2.82 12.72
N GLY A 17 -3.31 1.86 13.21
CA GLY A 17 -4.62 1.48 12.68
C GLY A 17 -5.65 2.61 12.75
N LEU A 18 -5.66 3.39 13.85
CA LEU A 18 -6.52 4.57 14.01
C LEU A 18 -5.72 5.79 14.44
N THR A 19 -5.98 6.92 13.79
CA THR A 19 -5.47 8.23 14.21
C THR A 19 -6.38 8.82 15.30
N PRO A 20 -5.92 9.81 16.12
CA PRO A 20 -6.78 10.46 17.10
C PRO A 20 -8.07 11.05 16.49
N SER A 21 -8.03 11.57 15.26
CA SER A 21 -9.23 12.06 14.57
C SER A 21 -10.24 10.95 14.28
N SER A 22 -9.78 9.78 13.86
CA SER A 22 -10.67 8.63 13.64
C SER A 22 -11.25 8.09 14.95
N VAL A 23 -10.47 8.08 16.02
CA VAL A 23 -10.95 7.73 17.36
C VAL A 23 -12.05 8.67 17.81
N ARG A 24 -11.89 9.99 17.61
CA ARG A 24 -12.90 10.99 17.95
C ARG A 24 -14.26 10.70 17.29
N GLU A 25 -14.24 10.32 16.00
CA GLU A 25 -15.48 9.97 15.28
C GLU A 25 -16.13 8.70 15.85
N LEU A 26 -15.34 7.67 16.16
CA LEU A 26 -15.87 6.43 16.77
C LEU A 26 -16.47 6.68 18.15
N VAL A 27 -15.84 7.51 18.98
CA VAL A 27 -16.36 7.90 20.29
C VAL A 27 -17.64 8.74 20.14
N ALA A 28 -17.73 9.60 19.11
CA ALA A 28 -18.95 10.35 18.81
C ALA A 28 -20.12 9.47 18.33
N HIS A 29 -19.84 8.24 17.89
CA HIS A 29 -20.82 7.19 17.57
C HIS A 29 -21.07 6.22 18.75
N ASP A 30 -20.76 6.62 19.99
CA ASP A 30 -20.95 5.83 21.21
C ASP A 30 -20.15 4.50 21.22
N HIS A 31 -18.99 4.46 20.53
CA HIS A 31 -18.07 3.33 20.61
C HIS A 31 -16.93 3.61 21.59
N GLU A 32 -16.45 2.55 22.22
CA GLU A 32 -15.25 2.60 23.05
C GLU A 32 -14.04 2.24 22.21
N VAL A 33 -12.92 2.94 22.42
CA VAL A 33 -11.66 2.67 21.73
C VAL A 33 -10.55 2.46 22.77
N ILE A 34 -9.79 1.37 22.62
CA ILE A 34 -8.63 1.05 23.43
C ILE A 34 -7.39 1.01 22.54
N VAL A 35 -6.39 1.82 22.87
CA VAL A 35 -5.16 1.98 22.09
C VAL A 35 -3.97 1.51 22.93
N GLU A 36 -3.11 0.69 22.37
CA GLU A 36 -1.88 0.28 23.04
C GLU A 36 -0.94 1.48 23.24
N ARG A 37 -0.36 1.56 24.42
CA ARG A 37 0.59 2.61 24.81
C ARG A 37 1.69 2.81 23.75
N GLY A 38 1.85 4.05 23.30
CA GLY A 38 2.84 4.43 22.33
C GLY A 38 2.55 3.97 20.88
N ALA A 39 1.37 3.46 20.57
CA ALA A 39 0.99 3.01 19.22
C ALA A 39 1.05 4.16 18.19
N GLY A 40 0.70 5.38 18.59
CA GLY A 40 0.73 6.58 17.73
C GLY A 40 2.10 7.24 17.58
N GLY A 41 3.14 6.74 18.26
CA GLY A 41 4.46 7.41 18.30
C GLY A 41 5.06 7.65 16.91
N GLY A 42 4.91 6.71 15.98
CA GLY A 42 5.44 6.84 14.62
C GLY A 42 4.75 7.90 13.76
N ILE A 43 3.57 8.35 14.14
CA ILE A 43 2.83 9.44 13.47
C ILE A 43 2.87 10.75 14.27
N SER A 44 3.68 10.81 15.34
CA SER A 44 3.76 11.91 16.28
C SER A 44 2.43 12.19 17.01
N ALA A 45 1.65 11.15 17.30
CA ALA A 45 0.49 11.19 18.17
C ALA A 45 0.85 10.53 19.52
N THR A 46 0.71 11.28 20.60
CA THR A 46 0.99 10.80 21.96
C THR A 46 -0.21 10.07 22.55
N ASP A 47 0.01 9.29 23.61
CA ASP A 47 -1.08 8.66 24.37
C ASP A 47 -2.09 9.73 24.86
N ALA A 48 -1.60 10.89 25.34
CA ALA A 48 -2.43 12.00 25.74
C ALA A 48 -3.31 12.58 24.60
N ASP A 49 -2.86 12.48 23.34
CA ASP A 49 -3.68 12.90 22.20
C ASP A 49 -4.86 11.95 21.98
N TYR A 50 -4.66 10.65 22.23
CA TYR A 50 -5.73 9.65 22.20
C TYR A 50 -6.69 9.77 23.38
N GLU A 51 -6.17 9.95 24.60
CA GLU A 51 -7.00 10.17 25.82
C GLU A 51 -7.89 11.41 25.69
N ARG A 52 -7.34 12.50 25.10
CA ARG A 52 -8.09 13.77 24.89
C ARG A 52 -9.32 13.58 24.00
N VAL A 53 -9.31 12.62 23.10
CA VAL A 53 -10.43 12.31 22.20
C VAL A 53 -11.28 11.15 22.69
N GLY A 54 -11.04 10.65 23.92
CA GLY A 54 -11.87 9.67 24.59
C GLY A 54 -11.41 8.21 24.48
N ALA A 55 -10.20 7.94 23.99
CA ALA A 55 -9.65 6.59 24.02
C ALA A 55 -9.14 6.19 25.40
N MET A 56 -9.21 4.90 25.69
CA MET A 56 -8.49 4.25 26.78
C MET A 56 -7.10 3.86 26.32
N ILE A 57 -6.09 3.96 27.19
CA ILE A 57 -4.73 3.47 26.89
C ILE A 57 -4.51 2.13 27.60
N ALA A 58 -4.14 1.12 26.84
CA ALA A 58 -3.73 -0.21 27.34
C ALA A 58 -2.20 -0.27 27.47
N ASP A 59 -1.73 -0.96 28.48
CA ASP A 59 -0.29 -1.11 28.72
C ASP A 59 0.38 -2.14 27.80
N SER A 60 -0.41 -3.00 27.15
CA SER A 60 0.11 -4.07 26.27
C SER A 60 -0.86 -4.44 25.13
N ALA A 61 -0.31 -5.05 24.08
CA ALA A 61 -1.10 -5.68 23.02
C ALA A 61 -2.01 -6.78 23.58
N ASP A 62 -1.55 -7.55 24.59
CA ASP A 62 -2.35 -8.60 25.21
C ASP A 62 -3.69 -8.07 25.76
N GLU A 63 -3.66 -6.94 26.41
CA GLU A 63 -4.87 -6.28 26.92
C GLU A 63 -5.78 -5.83 25.76
N VAL A 64 -5.22 -5.24 24.71
CA VAL A 64 -5.99 -4.80 23.54
C VAL A 64 -6.69 -5.98 22.88
N PHE A 65 -5.95 -7.06 22.58
CA PHE A 65 -6.52 -8.24 21.93
C PHE A 65 -7.53 -8.97 22.81
N ALA A 66 -7.30 -9.02 24.13
CA ALA A 66 -8.21 -9.71 25.04
C ALA A 66 -9.58 -9.01 25.19
N ARG A 67 -9.59 -7.67 25.14
CA ARG A 67 -10.79 -6.86 25.42
C ARG A 67 -11.59 -6.51 24.16
N ALA A 68 -10.91 -6.15 23.07
CA ALA A 68 -11.57 -5.61 21.88
C ALA A 68 -12.43 -6.66 21.14
N GLU A 69 -13.51 -6.20 20.53
CA GLU A 69 -14.36 -6.95 19.63
C GLU A 69 -13.90 -6.81 18.18
N LEU A 70 -13.42 -5.62 17.81
CA LEU A 70 -12.85 -5.28 16.50
C LEU A 70 -11.39 -4.83 16.70
N ILE A 71 -10.45 -5.50 16.10
CA ILE A 71 -9.03 -5.11 16.03
C ILE A 71 -8.79 -4.40 14.71
N VAL A 72 -8.25 -3.18 14.78
CA VAL A 72 -7.89 -2.36 13.61
C VAL A 72 -6.38 -2.19 13.58
N LYS A 73 -5.75 -2.68 12.52
CA LYS A 73 -4.30 -2.60 12.29
C LYS A 73 -4.01 -2.02 10.91
N VAL A 74 -2.73 -1.82 10.62
CA VAL A 74 -2.26 -1.50 9.28
C VAL A 74 -1.73 -2.75 8.59
N LYS A 75 -0.81 -3.48 9.23
CA LYS A 75 -0.19 -4.68 8.66
C LYS A 75 -0.78 -5.96 9.23
N GLU A 76 -0.58 -7.01 8.49
CA GLU A 76 -0.94 -8.37 8.87
C GLU A 76 -0.41 -8.71 10.27
N PRO A 77 -1.17 -9.46 11.08
CA PRO A 77 -0.75 -9.83 12.43
C PRO A 77 0.48 -10.74 12.36
N GLN A 78 1.53 -10.32 13.07
CA GLN A 78 2.76 -11.08 13.16
C GLN A 78 2.58 -12.34 14.03
N THR A 79 3.53 -13.26 13.99
CA THR A 79 3.42 -14.55 14.71
C THR A 79 3.05 -14.38 16.19
N SER A 80 3.61 -13.38 16.86
CA SER A 80 3.31 -13.09 18.27
C SER A 80 1.89 -12.53 18.52
N GLU A 81 1.20 -12.05 17.48
CA GLU A 81 -0.14 -11.47 17.55
C GLU A 81 -1.22 -12.47 17.14
N ARG A 82 -0.90 -13.40 16.22
CA ARG A 82 -1.86 -14.37 15.69
C ARG A 82 -2.49 -15.22 16.79
N SER A 83 -1.69 -15.62 17.78
CA SER A 83 -2.15 -16.42 18.92
C SER A 83 -3.02 -15.66 19.92
N LYS A 84 -3.09 -14.34 19.83
CA LYS A 84 -3.93 -13.48 20.71
C LYS A 84 -5.34 -13.30 20.15
N LEU A 85 -5.56 -13.61 18.87
CA LEU A 85 -6.87 -13.55 18.23
C LEU A 85 -7.77 -14.67 18.77
N ARG A 86 -9.05 -14.38 18.93
CA ARG A 86 -10.05 -15.32 19.44
C ARG A 86 -11.20 -15.52 18.47
N ALA A 87 -11.89 -16.64 18.63
CA ALA A 87 -13.03 -16.98 17.79
C ALA A 87 -14.10 -15.87 17.78
N GLY A 88 -14.52 -15.48 16.59
CA GLY A 88 -15.53 -14.45 16.37
C GLY A 88 -15.05 -13.01 16.52
N GLN A 89 -13.82 -12.76 16.97
CA GLN A 89 -13.21 -11.42 16.97
C GLN A 89 -12.97 -10.95 15.54
N VAL A 90 -13.29 -9.70 15.26
CA VAL A 90 -13.08 -9.11 13.92
C VAL A 90 -11.67 -8.52 13.83
N LEU A 91 -10.94 -8.86 12.78
CA LEU A 91 -9.66 -8.26 12.44
C LEU A 91 -9.81 -7.53 11.12
N PHE A 92 -9.55 -6.22 11.09
CA PHE A 92 -9.63 -5.37 9.90
C PHE A 92 -8.26 -4.73 9.63
N THR A 93 -7.56 -5.17 8.58
CA THR A 93 -6.17 -4.81 8.28
C THR A 93 -5.79 -5.25 6.86
N TYR A 94 -4.60 -4.90 6.37
CA TYR A 94 -3.99 -5.63 5.25
C TYR A 94 -3.59 -7.03 5.70
N LEU A 95 -3.88 -8.05 4.90
CA LEU A 95 -3.62 -9.45 5.23
C LEU A 95 -2.59 -10.11 4.31
N HIS A 96 -2.71 -9.91 2.99
CA HIS A 96 -1.83 -10.52 1.98
C HIS A 96 -1.69 -12.05 2.17
N LEU A 97 -2.83 -12.77 2.25
CA LEU A 97 -2.87 -14.18 2.64
C LEU A 97 -2.29 -15.14 1.61
N ALA A 98 -2.53 -14.89 0.30
CA ALA A 98 -2.12 -15.82 -0.76
C ALA A 98 -0.60 -16.12 -0.78
N PRO A 99 0.31 -15.15 -0.57
CA PRO A 99 1.75 -15.42 -0.51
C PRO A 99 2.25 -15.94 0.84
N ASP A 100 1.41 -16.01 1.89
CA ASP A 100 1.81 -16.47 3.24
C ASP A 100 0.93 -17.63 3.75
N PRO A 101 1.27 -18.88 3.38
CA PRO A 101 0.52 -20.07 3.81
C PRO A 101 0.52 -20.28 5.33
N GLU A 102 1.60 -19.88 6.03
CA GLU A 102 1.72 -20.03 7.47
C GLU A 102 0.75 -19.09 8.20
N GLN A 103 0.73 -17.83 7.81
CA GLN A 103 -0.22 -16.85 8.34
C GLN A 103 -1.66 -17.29 8.09
N THR A 104 -1.98 -17.70 6.87
CA THR A 104 -3.33 -18.13 6.51
C THR A 104 -3.77 -19.31 7.37
N ARG A 105 -2.93 -20.32 7.54
CA ARG A 105 -3.22 -21.47 8.41
C ARG A 105 -3.45 -21.04 9.86
N ALA A 106 -2.59 -20.15 10.37
CA ALA A 106 -2.71 -19.66 11.74
C ALA A 106 -4.02 -18.88 11.94
N LEU A 107 -4.39 -17.99 11.03
CA LEU A 107 -5.63 -17.21 11.12
C LEU A 107 -6.88 -18.09 10.99
N VAL A 108 -6.89 -19.06 10.10
CA VAL A 108 -7.97 -20.06 9.98
C VAL A 108 -8.17 -20.79 11.31
N ALA A 109 -7.09 -21.16 11.98
CA ALA A 109 -7.15 -21.89 13.26
C ALA A 109 -7.70 -21.05 14.42
N THR A 110 -7.59 -19.70 14.38
CA THR A 110 -8.10 -18.83 15.45
C THR A 110 -9.63 -18.78 15.53
N GLY A 111 -10.32 -19.07 14.43
CA GLY A 111 -11.77 -18.86 14.31
C GLY A 111 -12.18 -17.38 14.29
N ALA A 112 -11.26 -16.44 14.10
CA ALA A 112 -11.53 -15.03 13.94
C ALA A 112 -12.26 -14.72 12.62
N VAL A 113 -12.76 -13.49 12.48
CA VAL A 113 -13.35 -12.93 11.28
C VAL A 113 -12.33 -11.96 10.68
N CYS A 114 -11.66 -12.36 9.59
CA CYS A 114 -10.57 -11.58 9.03
C CYS A 114 -11.02 -10.84 7.77
N VAL A 115 -10.98 -9.53 7.83
CA VAL A 115 -11.40 -8.61 6.76
C VAL A 115 -10.17 -7.89 6.22
N ALA A 116 -9.84 -8.16 4.96
CA ALA A 116 -8.67 -7.63 4.29
C ALA A 116 -8.96 -6.30 3.62
N TYR A 117 -8.15 -5.27 3.88
CA TYR A 117 -8.24 -3.98 3.21
C TYR A 117 -8.09 -4.09 1.69
N GLU A 118 -7.15 -4.93 1.25
CA GLU A 118 -6.77 -5.05 -0.16
C GLU A 118 -7.81 -5.75 -1.04
N THR A 119 -8.84 -6.37 -0.46
CA THR A 119 -9.91 -7.02 -1.21
C THR A 119 -11.25 -6.29 -1.11
N VAL A 120 -11.35 -5.23 -0.30
CA VAL A 120 -12.52 -4.33 -0.32
C VAL A 120 -12.58 -3.62 -1.67
N THR A 121 -13.74 -3.66 -2.33
CA THR A 121 -13.98 -3.07 -3.65
C THR A 121 -14.79 -1.77 -3.57
N ALA A 122 -15.06 -1.14 -4.71
CA ALA A 122 -15.92 0.04 -4.80
C ALA A 122 -16.92 -0.10 -5.96
N PRO A 123 -18.09 0.60 -5.91
CA PRO A 123 -19.12 0.53 -6.95
C PRO A 123 -18.62 0.89 -8.36
N GLY A 124 -17.63 1.76 -8.45
CA GLY A 124 -16.98 2.15 -9.72
C GLY A 124 -15.81 1.26 -10.11
N GLY A 125 -15.58 0.15 -9.39
CA GLY A 125 -14.39 -0.69 -9.52
C GLY A 125 -13.19 -0.12 -8.75
N GLY A 126 -12.11 -0.89 -8.71
CA GLY A 126 -10.88 -0.55 -7.98
C GLY A 126 -10.92 -0.99 -6.51
N LEU A 127 -9.83 -0.69 -5.81
CA LEU A 127 -9.54 -1.12 -4.45
C LEU A 127 -9.35 0.13 -3.56
N PRO A 128 -10.43 0.68 -2.99
CA PRO A 128 -10.45 1.99 -2.34
C PRO A 128 -9.54 2.05 -1.11
N LEU A 129 -9.31 0.93 -0.42
CA LEU A 129 -8.45 0.89 0.76
C LEU A 129 -6.98 0.64 0.41
N LEU A 130 -6.68 0.17 -0.81
CA LEU A 130 -5.32 0.05 -1.34
C LEU A 130 -4.85 1.36 -2.02
N ALA A 131 -5.79 2.10 -2.62
CA ALA A 131 -5.49 3.33 -3.38
C ALA A 131 -4.65 4.35 -2.59
N PRO A 132 -4.94 4.68 -1.31
CA PRO A 132 -4.13 5.64 -0.56
C PRO A 132 -2.66 5.27 -0.45
N MET A 133 -2.35 3.99 -0.30
CA MET A 133 -0.95 3.52 -0.23
C MET A 133 -0.28 3.59 -1.60
N SER A 134 -1.02 3.32 -2.67
CA SER A 134 -0.54 3.49 -4.03
C SER A 134 -0.28 4.97 -4.38
N GLU A 135 -1.11 5.88 -3.88
CA GLU A 135 -0.90 7.33 -4.03
C GLU A 135 0.38 7.79 -3.32
N VAL A 136 0.55 7.37 -2.06
CA VAL A 136 1.77 7.67 -1.28
C VAL A 136 2.99 7.09 -1.97
N ALA A 137 2.96 5.82 -2.39
CA ALA A 137 4.08 5.16 -3.05
C ALA A 137 4.46 5.88 -4.37
N GLY A 138 3.47 6.27 -5.17
CA GLY A 138 3.69 7.03 -6.41
C GLY A 138 4.39 8.38 -6.15
N ARG A 139 3.94 9.13 -5.16
CA ARG A 139 4.57 10.40 -4.77
C ARG A 139 5.98 10.21 -4.22
N MET A 140 6.15 9.19 -3.35
CA MET A 140 7.47 8.86 -2.78
C MET A 140 8.47 8.38 -3.82
N SER A 141 8.03 7.73 -4.90
CA SER A 141 8.95 7.23 -5.94
C SER A 141 9.80 8.35 -6.55
N VAL A 142 9.21 9.54 -6.70
CA VAL A 142 9.92 10.73 -7.19
C VAL A 142 10.90 11.25 -6.14
N GLN A 143 10.48 11.32 -4.87
CA GLN A 143 11.33 11.76 -3.77
C GLN A 143 12.53 10.84 -3.57
N ALA A 144 12.30 9.52 -3.54
CA ALA A 144 13.36 8.52 -3.43
C ALA A 144 14.30 8.54 -4.66
N GLY A 145 13.71 8.65 -5.86
CA GLY A 145 14.47 8.77 -7.10
C GLY A 145 15.35 10.00 -7.15
N ALA A 146 14.84 11.16 -6.71
CA ALA A 146 15.60 12.40 -6.62
C ALA A 146 16.84 12.24 -5.72
N ARG A 147 16.65 11.65 -4.53
CA ARG A 147 17.76 11.38 -3.61
C ARG A 147 18.78 10.41 -4.19
N CYS A 148 18.31 9.35 -4.85
CA CYS A 148 19.21 8.37 -5.48
C CYS A 148 20.00 8.96 -6.65
N LEU A 149 19.54 10.05 -7.30
CA LEU A 149 20.27 10.76 -8.36
C LEU A 149 21.43 11.60 -7.84
N GLU A 150 21.49 11.87 -6.53
CA GLU A 150 22.61 12.58 -5.90
C GLU A 150 23.89 11.74 -5.98
N ARG A 151 25.03 12.40 -6.14
CA ARG A 151 26.32 11.71 -6.37
C ARG A 151 26.73 10.80 -5.23
N GLU A 152 26.48 11.21 -4.00
CA GLU A 152 26.82 10.44 -2.78
C GLU A 152 26.03 9.13 -2.66
N ASN A 153 24.85 9.04 -3.32
CA ASN A 153 24.00 7.86 -3.34
C ASN A 153 24.24 6.96 -4.58
N GLY A 154 25.34 7.17 -5.31
CA GLY A 154 25.68 6.44 -6.52
C GLY A 154 25.06 7.01 -7.80
N GLY A 155 24.25 8.04 -7.68
CA GLY A 155 23.59 8.71 -8.78
C GLY A 155 24.53 9.54 -9.67
N ARG A 156 24.02 9.96 -10.82
CA ARG A 156 24.79 10.74 -11.79
C ARG A 156 24.91 12.23 -11.51
N GLY A 157 24.41 12.70 -10.36
CA GLY A 157 24.51 14.10 -9.94
C GLY A 157 23.62 15.06 -10.71
N ILE A 158 22.34 14.67 -10.93
CA ILE A 158 21.35 15.45 -11.67
C ILE A 158 20.24 15.94 -10.75
N LEU A 159 19.92 17.21 -10.85
CA LEU A 159 18.75 17.81 -10.22
C LEU A 159 17.51 17.63 -11.12
N LEU A 160 16.38 17.17 -10.57
CA LEU A 160 15.19 16.86 -11.34
C LEU A 160 14.69 18.05 -12.19
N GLY A 161 14.62 19.24 -11.61
CA GLY A 161 14.12 20.43 -12.29
C GLY A 161 15.14 21.16 -13.16
N GLY A 162 16.42 20.75 -13.14
CA GLY A 162 17.51 21.55 -13.75
C GLY A 162 17.65 22.94 -13.10
N VAL A 163 18.34 23.82 -13.78
CA VAL A 163 18.46 25.27 -13.42
C VAL A 163 18.55 26.08 -14.70
N PRO A 164 18.38 27.43 -14.69
CA PRO A 164 18.54 28.22 -15.88
C PRO A 164 19.86 27.94 -16.62
N GLY A 165 19.76 27.54 -17.88
CA GLY A 165 20.90 27.15 -18.71
C GLY A 165 21.29 25.64 -18.63
N VAL A 166 20.69 24.87 -17.70
CA VAL A 166 20.91 23.42 -17.58
C VAL A 166 19.55 22.70 -17.66
N PRO A 167 19.38 21.76 -18.61
CA PRO A 167 18.10 21.08 -18.81
C PRO A 167 17.71 20.22 -17.60
N PRO A 168 16.40 20.02 -17.37
CA PRO A 168 15.89 19.14 -16.32
C PRO A 168 16.13 17.65 -16.63
N ALA A 169 16.01 16.82 -15.60
CA ALA A 169 16.06 15.37 -15.74
C ALA A 169 14.89 14.84 -16.57
N ARG A 170 15.12 13.68 -17.21
CA ARG A 170 14.10 12.91 -17.92
C ARG A 170 13.61 11.76 -17.04
N ILE A 171 12.30 11.70 -16.81
CA ILE A 171 11.64 10.68 -16.00
C ILE A 171 10.73 9.85 -16.88
N ALA A 172 10.96 8.54 -16.92
CA ALA A 172 10.08 7.58 -17.57
C ALA A 172 9.25 6.84 -16.50
N ILE A 173 7.93 6.88 -16.62
CA ILE A 173 6.99 6.21 -15.71
C ILE A 173 6.28 5.10 -16.46
N LEU A 174 6.41 3.88 -15.98
CA LEU A 174 5.77 2.69 -16.52
C LEU A 174 4.51 2.40 -15.72
N GLY A 175 3.34 2.58 -16.36
CA GLY A 175 2.02 2.48 -15.75
C GLY A 175 1.38 3.84 -15.53
N ALA A 176 0.11 4.00 -15.95
CA ALA A 176 -0.73 5.19 -15.77
C ALA A 176 -1.86 4.95 -14.74
N GLY A 177 -1.68 3.94 -13.87
CA GLY A 177 -2.56 3.64 -12.74
C GLY A 177 -2.43 4.65 -11.60
N VAL A 178 -2.85 4.29 -10.39
CA VAL A 178 -2.79 5.18 -9.21
C VAL A 178 -1.36 5.60 -8.91
N VAL A 179 -0.42 4.64 -8.86
CA VAL A 179 1.01 4.89 -8.62
C VAL A 179 1.57 5.85 -9.67
N GLY A 180 1.46 5.52 -10.95
CA GLY A 180 2.08 6.30 -12.02
C GLY A 180 1.46 7.69 -12.20
N SER A 181 0.16 7.84 -12.00
CA SER A 181 -0.51 9.16 -12.05
C SER A 181 0.00 10.08 -10.94
N ASN A 182 0.17 9.57 -9.73
CA ASN A 182 0.70 10.33 -8.60
C ASN A 182 2.20 10.63 -8.76
N ALA A 183 2.97 9.68 -9.29
CA ALA A 183 4.37 9.92 -9.65
C ALA A 183 4.50 11.02 -10.71
N ALA A 184 3.70 10.97 -11.78
CA ALA A 184 3.69 11.98 -12.84
C ALA A 184 3.37 13.37 -12.31
N GLN A 185 2.37 13.49 -11.45
CA GLN A 185 1.98 14.77 -10.84
C GLN A 185 3.13 15.41 -10.06
N ILE A 186 3.83 14.63 -9.22
CA ILE A 186 4.97 15.14 -8.44
C ILE A 186 6.16 15.44 -9.36
N ALA A 187 6.49 14.53 -10.29
CA ALA A 187 7.59 14.71 -11.22
C ALA A 187 7.46 15.98 -12.05
N ILE A 188 6.27 16.27 -12.58
CA ILE A 188 5.97 17.53 -13.28
C ILE A 188 6.12 18.74 -12.36
N GLY A 189 5.68 18.61 -11.09
CA GLY A 189 5.81 19.65 -10.08
C GLY A 189 7.27 20.03 -9.77
N THR A 190 8.23 19.12 -9.99
CA THR A 190 9.66 19.41 -9.85
C THR A 190 10.27 20.12 -11.08
N GLY A 191 9.54 20.25 -12.18
CA GLY A 191 10.03 20.79 -13.45
C GLY A 191 10.72 19.77 -14.36
N ALA A 192 10.68 18.49 -14.03
CA ALA A 192 11.25 17.41 -14.84
C ALA A 192 10.52 17.20 -16.17
N GLN A 193 11.20 16.63 -17.16
CA GLN A 193 10.59 16.14 -18.40
C GLN A 193 10.03 14.75 -18.14
N VAL A 194 8.70 14.59 -18.27
CA VAL A 194 8.00 13.38 -17.88
C VAL A 194 7.35 12.68 -19.07
N VAL A 195 7.62 11.40 -19.22
CA VAL A 195 6.90 10.49 -20.11
C VAL A 195 6.21 9.40 -19.30
N VAL A 196 4.94 9.12 -19.60
CA VAL A 196 4.16 8.04 -18.98
C VAL A 196 3.75 7.04 -20.05
N ILE A 197 3.96 5.76 -19.76
CA ILE A 197 3.72 4.67 -20.70
C ILE A 197 2.71 3.70 -20.11
N ASP A 198 1.61 3.45 -20.82
CA ASP A 198 0.60 2.46 -20.42
C ASP A 198 -0.04 1.78 -21.64
N ARG A 199 -0.54 0.56 -21.47
CA ARG A 199 -1.33 -0.14 -22.50
C ARG A 199 -2.80 0.30 -22.52
N ASN A 200 -3.29 0.89 -21.43
CA ASN A 200 -4.66 1.35 -21.31
C ASN A 200 -4.78 2.80 -21.81
N ILE A 201 -5.33 2.96 -23.00
CA ILE A 201 -5.53 4.27 -23.63
C ILE A 201 -6.43 5.19 -22.81
N GLU A 202 -7.43 4.68 -22.09
CA GLU A 202 -8.30 5.51 -21.25
C GLU A 202 -7.52 6.09 -20.05
N SER A 203 -6.59 5.32 -19.48
CA SER A 203 -5.70 5.83 -18.44
C SER A 203 -4.79 6.94 -18.98
N LEU A 204 -4.25 6.79 -20.19
CA LEU A 204 -3.46 7.82 -20.85
C LEU A 204 -4.31 9.07 -21.18
N ARG A 205 -5.54 8.92 -21.69
CA ARG A 205 -6.46 10.03 -21.94
C ARG A 205 -6.82 10.79 -20.66
N ARG A 206 -7.01 10.06 -19.55
CA ARG A 206 -7.25 10.70 -18.25
C ARG A 206 -6.08 11.55 -17.81
N LEU A 207 -4.84 11.03 -17.94
CA LEU A 207 -3.63 11.78 -17.62
C LEU A 207 -3.43 12.99 -18.52
N ASP A 208 -3.65 12.84 -19.81
CA ASP A 208 -3.56 13.95 -20.78
C ASP A 208 -4.51 15.07 -20.42
N ARG A 209 -5.78 14.76 -20.09
CA ARG A 209 -6.76 15.76 -19.63
C ARG A 209 -6.35 16.45 -18.33
N LEU A 210 -5.76 15.69 -17.39
CA LEU A 210 -5.40 16.20 -16.07
C LEU A 210 -4.14 17.06 -16.09
N LEU A 211 -3.13 16.65 -16.85
CA LEU A 211 -1.78 17.21 -16.81
C LEU A 211 -1.44 18.04 -18.05
N GLY A 212 -2.19 17.86 -19.15
CA GLY A 212 -2.01 18.58 -20.41
C GLY A 212 -0.61 18.42 -21.00
N ALA A 213 -0.12 19.44 -21.68
CA ALA A 213 1.17 19.42 -22.38
C ALA A 213 2.41 19.26 -21.47
N ARG A 214 2.23 19.15 -20.16
CA ARG A 214 3.33 18.94 -19.19
C ARG A 214 3.80 17.50 -19.11
N VAL A 215 3.08 16.56 -19.72
CA VAL A 215 3.39 15.13 -19.77
C VAL A 215 3.30 14.64 -21.21
N VAL A 216 4.23 13.76 -21.59
CA VAL A 216 4.12 12.98 -22.82
C VAL A 216 3.53 11.62 -22.47
N THR A 217 2.46 11.23 -23.14
CA THR A 217 1.85 9.92 -22.97
C THR A 217 2.18 9.03 -24.16
N LEU A 218 2.62 7.80 -23.91
CA LEU A 218 2.98 6.82 -24.95
C LEU A 218 2.25 5.49 -24.72
N TYR A 219 1.85 4.86 -25.80
CA TYR A 219 1.33 3.49 -25.74
C TYR A 219 2.44 2.50 -25.40
N SER A 220 2.14 1.54 -24.50
CA SER A 220 3.10 0.53 -24.06
C SER A 220 3.35 -0.51 -25.15
N ASN A 221 4.48 -0.36 -25.83
CA ASN A 221 5.08 -1.35 -26.69
C ASN A 221 6.59 -1.38 -26.44
N ARG A 222 7.26 -2.39 -26.95
CA ARG A 222 8.70 -2.61 -26.69
C ARG A 222 9.55 -1.40 -27.11
N ASP A 223 9.32 -0.86 -28.31
CA ASP A 223 10.09 0.28 -28.85
C ASP A 223 9.92 1.55 -27.99
N ASN A 224 8.70 1.90 -27.58
CA ASN A 224 8.45 3.06 -26.74
C ASN A 224 9.06 2.90 -25.35
N ILE A 225 8.97 1.69 -24.76
CA ILE A 225 9.59 1.41 -23.45
C ILE A 225 11.11 1.54 -23.56
N GLU A 226 11.73 0.88 -24.52
CA GLU A 226 13.18 0.89 -24.70
C GLU A 226 13.71 2.32 -24.89
N ARG A 227 13.14 3.09 -25.84
CA ARG A 227 13.56 4.48 -26.08
C ARG A 227 13.40 5.37 -24.83
N ALA A 228 12.31 5.21 -24.09
CA ALA A 228 12.08 5.99 -22.89
C ALA A 228 13.08 5.62 -21.79
N VAL A 229 13.31 4.32 -21.55
CA VAL A 229 14.24 3.81 -20.52
C VAL A 229 15.67 4.25 -20.83
N LEU A 230 16.16 4.06 -22.06
CA LEU A 230 17.52 4.42 -22.45
C LEU A 230 17.79 5.93 -22.35
N SER A 231 16.77 6.75 -22.57
CA SER A 231 16.91 8.22 -22.48
C SER A 231 16.71 8.78 -21.07
N ALA A 232 16.12 8.00 -20.16
CA ALA A 232 15.77 8.44 -18.82
C ALA A 232 16.99 8.64 -17.91
N ASP A 233 16.83 9.52 -16.94
CA ASP A 233 17.70 9.68 -15.78
C ASP A 233 17.07 8.97 -14.57
N LEU A 234 15.73 8.88 -14.55
CA LEU A 234 14.94 8.16 -13.55
C LEU A 234 13.84 7.36 -14.25
N VAL A 235 13.78 6.06 -13.96
CA VAL A 235 12.69 5.16 -14.35
C VAL A 235 11.86 4.80 -13.12
N ILE A 236 10.54 4.94 -13.20
CA ILE A 236 9.61 4.56 -12.15
C ILE A 236 8.70 3.44 -12.66
N GLY A 237 8.80 2.27 -12.04
CA GLY A 237 7.92 1.12 -12.30
C GLY A 237 6.68 1.20 -11.41
N GLY A 238 5.51 1.42 -12.00
CA GLY A 238 4.24 1.56 -11.29
C GLY A 238 3.11 0.72 -11.90
N VAL A 239 3.45 -0.45 -12.43
CA VAL A 239 2.47 -1.37 -13.04
C VAL A 239 1.90 -2.31 -11.98
N LEU A 240 0.59 -2.39 -11.91
CA LEU A 240 -0.13 -3.30 -11.03
C LEU A 240 -1.14 -4.11 -11.85
N ILE A 241 -1.10 -5.43 -11.68
CA ILE A 241 -2.14 -6.34 -12.17
C ILE A 241 -2.80 -6.97 -10.95
N PRO A 242 -4.08 -6.68 -10.67
CA PRO A 242 -4.76 -7.28 -9.54
C PRO A 242 -4.70 -8.81 -9.58
N GLY A 243 -4.29 -9.43 -8.48
CA GLY A 243 -4.22 -10.88 -8.34
C GLY A 243 -3.10 -11.59 -9.13
N ALA A 244 -2.19 -10.85 -9.82
CA ALA A 244 -1.12 -11.44 -10.62
C ALA A 244 0.23 -10.75 -10.42
N ALA A 245 1.31 -11.43 -10.79
CA ALA A 245 2.64 -10.85 -10.83
C ALA A 245 2.74 -9.71 -11.86
N ALA A 246 3.53 -8.71 -11.57
CA ALA A 246 3.82 -7.64 -12.51
C ALA A 246 4.55 -8.18 -13.76
N PRO A 247 4.20 -7.72 -14.97
CA PRO A 247 4.93 -8.11 -16.16
C PRO A 247 6.33 -7.49 -16.19
N ARG A 248 7.33 -8.25 -16.62
CA ARG A 248 8.69 -7.74 -16.84
C ARG A 248 8.73 -6.88 -18.09
N LEU A 249 8.71 -5.57 -17.94
CA LEU A 249 8.67 -4.60 -19.03
C LEU A 249 10.05 -4.11 -19.44
N VAL A 250 10.99 -4.03 -18.51
CA VAL A 250 12.37 -3.57 -18.73
C VAL A 250 13.31 -4.75 -18.60
N THR A 251 14.02 -5.06 -19.68
CA THR A 251 14.99 -6.17 -19.70
C THR A 251 16.33 -5.74 -19.10
N ARG A 252 17.17 -6.72 -18.75
CA ARG A 252 18.54 -6.46 -18.31
C ARG A 252 19.36 -5.69 -19.37
N GLU A 253 19.15 -5.99 -20.64
CA GLU A 253 19.81 -5.29 -21.75
C GLU A 253 19.46 -3.80 -21.78
N MET A 254 18.17 -3.46 -21.58
CA MET A 254 17.74 -2.06 -21.47
C MET A 254 18.42 -1.39 -20.26
N VAL A 255 18.49 -2.06 -19.10
CA VAL A 255 19.18 -1.52 -17.92
C VAL A 255 20.66 -1.27 -18.21
N SER A 256 21.36 -2.23 -18.83
CA SER A 256 22.77 -2.07 -19.20
C SER A 256 23.01 -0.94 -20.21
N GLY A 257 21.99 -0.60 -21.01
CA GLY A 257 22.03 0.52 -21.98
C GLY A 257 21.69 1.88 -21.37
N MET A 258 21.21 1.95 -20.10
CA MET A 258 20.93 3.22 -19.43
C MET A 258 22.20 4.01 -19.16
N LYS A 259 22.05 5.31 -18.97
CA LYS A 259 23.19 6.17 -18.63
C LYS A 259 23.75 5.77 -17.25
N PRO A 260 25.07 5.68 -17.06
CA PRO A 260 25.67 5.39 -15.74
C PRO A 260 25.20 6.37 -14.67
N GLY A 261 24.82 5.84 -13.49
CA GLY A 261 24.26 6.59 -12.39
C GLY A 261 22.79 7.00 -12.56
N SER A 262 22.10 6.54 -13.62
CA SER A 262 20.64 6.61 -13.69
C SER A 262 20.02 5.78 -12.59
N VAL A 263 18.74 6.07 -12.27
CA VAL A 263 18.03 5.47 -11.15
C VAL A 263 16.79 4.73 -11.63
N ILE A 264 16.53 3.59 -11.04
CA ILE A 264 15.28 2.83 -11.16
C ILE A 264 14.61 2.80 -9.78
N VAL A 265 13.34 3.21 -9.71
CA VAL A 265 12.47 3.01 -8.56
C VAL A 265 11.35 2.06 -8.97
N ASP A 266 11.44 0.81 -8.53
CA ASP A 266 10.41 -0.19 -8.87
C ASP A 266 9.38 -0.32 -7.74
N VAL A 267 8.29 0.44 -7.86
CA VAL A 267 7.16 0.40 -6.91
C VAL A 267 6.37 -0.92 -7.07
N SER A 268 6.45 -1.57 -8.23
CA SER A 268 5.80 -2.86 -8.49
C SER A 268 6.47 -4.03 -7.77
N ILE A 269 7.52 -3.78 -6.99
CA ILE A 269 8.35 -4.81 -6.35
C ILE A 269 7.54 -5.73 -5.44
N ASP A 270 6.48 -5.23 -4.77
CA ASP A 270 5.60 -6.03 -3.93
C ASP A 270 4.87 -7.14 -4.71
N GLN A 271 4.78 -7.00 -6.05
CA GLN A 271 4.24 -7.99 -6.98
C GLN A 271 5.32 -8.62 -7.88
N GLY A 272 6.55 -8.70 -7.41
CA GLY A 272 7.68 -9.28 -8.11
C GLY A 272 8.48 -8.30 -8.97
N GLY A 273 8.02 -7.04 -9.12
CA GLY A 273 8.67 -5.99 -9.91
C GLY A 273 8.42 -6.06 -11.41
N CYS A 274 8.49 -4.92 -12.09
CA CYS A 274 8.32 -4.83 -13.55
C CYS A 274 9.65 -4.65 -14.31
N ILE A 275 10.77 -4.66 -13.61
CA ILE A 275 12.13 -4.60 -14.16
C ILE A 275 12.84 -5.93 -13.90
N GLU A 276 13.50 -6.49 -14.90
CA GLU A 276 14.13 -7.81 -14.81
C GLU A 276 15.22 -7.88 -13.73
N THR A 277 15.96 -6.79 -13.52
CA THR A 277 17.02 -6.67 -12.53
C THR A 277 16.52 -6.29 -11.13
N SER A 278 15.21 -6.07 -10.93
CA SER A 278 14.63 -5.73 -9.64
C SER A 278 14.65 -6.90 -8.67
N ARG A 279 15.05 -6.63 -7.44
CA ARG A 279 14.93 -7.52 -6.28
C ARG A 279 14.48 -6.73 -5.06
N PRO A 280 13.68 -7.31 -4.15
CA PRO A 280 13.22 -6.62 -2.95
C PRO A 280 14.35 -6.09 -2.10
N THR A 281 14.18 -4.87 -1.57
CA THR A 281 15.06 -4.23 -0.60
C THR A 281 14.25 -3.76 0.61
N THR A 282 14.95 -3.28 1.64
CA THR A 282 14.35 -2.80 2.89
C THR A 282 14.65 -1.33 3.11
N HIS A 283 13.98 -0.69 4.06
CA HIS A 283 14.30 0.68 4.46
C HIS A 283 15.70 0.84 5.08
N ALA A 284 16.28 -0.23 5.63
CA ALA A 284 17.63 -0.22 6.18
C ALA A 284 18.70 -0.24 5.08
N GLU A 285 18.46 -1.03 4.03
CA GLU A 285 19.35 -1.16 2.87
C GLU A 285 18.51 -0.93 1.60
N PRO A 286 18.19 0.34 1.26
CA PRO A 286 17.17 0.64 0.27
C PRO A 286 17.62 0.48 -1.19
N THR A 287 18.94 0.48 -1.45
CA THR A 287 19.48 0.54 -2.81
C THR A 287 20.54 -0.51 -3.07
N TYR A 288 20.71 -0.82 -4.35
CA TYR A 288 21.85 -1.58 -4.89
C TYR A 288 22.12 -1.13 -6.33
N ILE A 289 23.27 -1.51 -6.88
CA ILE A 289 23.68 -1.12 -8.23
C ILE A 289 23.76 -2.35 -9.12
N VAL A 290 23.19 -2.26 -10.32
CA VAL A 290 23.33 -3.24 -11.40
C VAL A 290 23.71 -2.49 -12.67
N ASP A 291 24.78 -2.92 -13.32
CA ASP A 291 25.27 -2.36 -14.59
C ASP A 291 25.42 -0.81 -14.54
N GLY A 292 25.84 -0.27 -13.37
CA GLY A 292 26.01 1.16 -13.17
C GLY A 292 24.71 1.95 -12.90
N VAL A 293 23.56 1.27 -12.79
CA VAL A 293 22.24 1.87 -12.51
C VAL A 293 21.85 1.60 -11.07
N VAL A 294 21.45 2.64 -10.33
CA VAL A 294 20.99 2.55 -8.95
C VAL A 294 19.55 2.03 -8.92
N HIS A 295 19.30 0.99 -8.16
CA HIS A 295 17.96 0.40 -7.97
C HIS A 295 17.46 0.69 -6.56
N TYR A 296 16.27 1.27 -6.45
CA TYR A 296 15.51 1.43 -5.22
C TYR A 296 14.23 0.58 -5.34
N CYS A 297 14.20 -0.53 -4.61
CA CYS A 297 13.13 -1.53 -4.70
C CYS A 297 12.59 -1.89 -3.31
N VAL A 298 12.42 -0.87 -2.47
CA VAL A 298 11.95 -1.05 -1.09
C VAL A 298 10.50 -1.52 -1.09
N THR A 299 10.27 -2.67 -0.47
CA THR A 299 8.92 -3.13 -0.16
C THR A 299 8.29 -2.24 0.90
N ASN A 300 6.96 -2.01 0.80
CA ASN A 300 6.26 -1.15 1.76
C ASN A 300 6.78 0.30 1.80
N MET A 301 7.05 0.91 0.63
CA MET A 301 7.49 2.31 0.55
C MET A 301 6.68 3.28 1.42
N PRO A 302 5.32 3.17 1.51
CA PRO A 302 4.51 4.07 2.34
C PRO A 302 4.86 4.03 3.83
N GLY A 303 5.48 2.98 4.33
CA GLY A 303 5.96 2.87 5.72
C GLY A 303 7.00 3.90 6.11
N ALA A 304 7.77 4.44 5.15
CA ALA A 304 8.78 5.48 5.40
C ALA A 304 8.19 6.87 5.70
N VAL A 305 6.92 7.11 5.38
CA VAL A 305 6.20 8.36 5.67
C VAL A 305 4.93 8.07 6.49
N PRO A 306 5.09 7.52 7.70
CA PRO A 306 4.00 6.91 8.46
C PRO A 306 2.88 7.90 8.79
N ARG A 307 3.22 9.17 9.08
CA ARG A 307 2.22 10.20 9.36
C ARG A 307 1.29 10.43 8.17
N THR A 308 1.84 10.68 6.97
CA THR A 308 1.03 10.85 5.76
C THR A 308 0.22 9.59 5.45
N SER A 309 0.86 8.44 5.52
CA SER A 309 0.26 7.15 5.18
C SER A 309 -0.86 6.75 6.13
N ALA A 310 -0.71 6.95 7.45
CA ALA A 310 -1.73 6.62 8.43
C ALA A 310 -2.97 7.50 8.26
N TYR A 311 -2.81 8.81 8.09
CA TYR A 311 -3.96 9.71 7.87
C TYR A 311 -4.65 9.41 6.54
N ALA A 312 -3.91 9.19 5.46
CA ALA A 312 -4.49 8.82 4.17
C ALA A 312 -5.27 7.51 4.23
N LEU A 313 -4.72 6.49 4.90
CA LEU A 313 -5.38 5.20 5.09
C LEU A 313 -6.63 5.34 5.97
N ASN A 314 -6.53 6.05 7.10
CA ASN A 314 -7.65 6.24 8.02
C ASN A 314 -8.83 6.97 7.35
N ASN A 315 -8.57 7.96 6.50
CA ASN A 315 -9.64 8.63 5.74
C ASN A 315 -10.42 7.66 4.85
N ALA A 316 -9.77 6.62 4.33
CA ALA A 316 -10.40 5.61 3.51
C ALA A 316 -11.06 4.48 4.35
N THR A 317 -10.44 4.07 5.46
CA THR A 317 -10.92 2.94 6.27
C THR A 317 -12.02 3.32 7.25
N LEU A 318 -12.05 4.57 7.75
CA LEU A 318 -12.99 5.02 8.77
C LEU A 318 -14.47 4.76 8.44
N PRO A 319 -14.99 5.03 7.23
CA PRO A 319 -16.37 4.71 6.90
C PRO A 319 -16.72 3.23 7.07
N HIS A 320 -15.79 2.34 6.73
CA HIS A 320 -15.97 0.90 6.87
C HIS A 320 -15.85 0.45 8.33
N ILE A 321 -14.97 1.08 9.12
CA ILE A 321 -14.82 0.82 10.56
C ILE A 321 -16.10 1.23 11.28
N LEU A 322 -16.67 2.40 10.97
CA LEU A 322 -17.95 2.85 11.49
C LEU A 322 -19.07 1.87 11.12
N ALA A 323 -19.17 1.44 9.86
CA ALA A 323 -20.16 0.47 9.44
C ALA A 323 -20.03 -0.87 10.20
N LEU A 324 -18.80 -1.36 10.40
CA LEU A 324 -18.54 -2.58 11.17
C LEU A 324 -18.90 -2.41 12.67
N ALA A 325 -18.67 -1.22 13.21
CA ALA A 325 -18.92 -0.92 14.62
C ALA A 325 -20.40 -0.65 14.90
N ASP A 326 -21.07 0.16 14.08
CA ASP A 326 -22.48 0.56 14.24
C ASP A 326 -23.44 -0.62 14.01
N LEU A 327 -23.23 -1.38 12.96
CA LEU A 327 -24.14 -2.45 12.51
C LEU A 327 -23.70 -3.85 12.98
N GLY A 328 -22.44 -4.00 13.39
CA GLY A 328 -21.80 -5.30 13.50
C GLY A 328 -21.43 -5.87 12.13
N TYR A 329 -20.37 -6.69 12.09
CA TYR A 329 -19.79 -7.17 10.82
C TYR A 329 -20.78 -7.92 9.92
N ARG A 330 -21.73 -8.70 10.47
CA ARG A 330 -22.69 -9.47 9.69
C ARG A 330 -23.61 -8.57 8.89
N GLU A 331 -24.27 -7.64 9.56
CA GLU A 331 -25.22 -6.72 8.94
C GLU A 331 -24.49 -5.76 7.98
N ALA A 332 -23.34 -5.20 8.39
CA ALA A 332 -22.54 -4.33 7.54
C ALA A 332 -22.19 -5.00 6.20
N MET A 333 -21.70 -6.24 6.24
CA MET A 333 -21.31 -6.98 5.03
C MET A 333 -22.49 -7.56 4.26
N THR A 334 -23.63 -7.80 4.89
CA THR A 334 -24.86 -8.19 4.18
C THR A 334 -25.38 -7.03 3.34
N ARG A 335 -25.35 -5.81 3.88
CA ARG A 335 -25.82 -4.59 3.19
C ARG A 335 -24.84 -4.11 2.12
N ASP A 336 -23.54 -4.20 2.39
CA ASP A 336 -22.50 -3.72 1.48
C ASP A 336 -21.71 -4.88 0.85
N PRO A 337 -21.99 -5.23 -0.43
CA PRO A 337 -21.25 -6.26 -1.14
C PRO A 337 -19.78 -5.90 -1.36
N HIS A 338 -19.42 -4.61 -1.35
CA HIS A 338 -18.05 -4.16 -1.52
C HIS A 338 -17.23 -4.36 -0.25
N LEU A 339 -17.78 -4.06 0.93
CA LEU A 339 -17.16 -4.40 2.20
C LEU A 339 -17.10 -5.92 2.40
N ARG A 340 -18.15 -6.65 1.99
CA ARG A 340 -18.17 -8.12 2.03
C ARG A 340 -17.04 -8.77 1.21
N ALA A 341 -16.66 -8.18 0.09
CA ALA A 341 -15.50 -8.63 -0.69
C ALA A 341 -14.20 -8.61 0.13
N GLY A 342 -14.14 -7.80 1.19
CA GLY A 342 -13.05 -7.78 2.17
C GLY A 342 -13.00 -9.02 3.07
N LEU A 343 -14.07 -9.79 3.21
CA LEU A 343 -14.11 -10.97 4.07
C LEU A 343 -13.27 -12.10 3.49
N ASN A 344 -12.09 -12.33 4.05
CA ASN A 344 -11.16 -13.35 3.56
C ASN A 344 -11.22 -14.66 4.38
N ILE A 345 -11.45 -14.56 5.69
CA ILE A 345 -11.63 -15.71 6.57
C ILE A 345 -12.82 -15.44 7.49
N HIS A 346 -13.73 -16.41 7.60
CA HIS A 346 -14.84 -16.36 8.52
C HIS A 346 -14.90 -17.62 9.38
N LYS A 347 -14.53 -17.50 10.66
CA LYS A 347 -14.64 -18.58 11.65
C LYS A 347 -14.05 -19.92 11.17
N GLY A 348 -12.82 -19.87 10.64
CA GLY A 348 -12.11 -21.07 10.16
C GLY A 348 -12.38 -21.45 8.70
N LYS A 349 -13.23 -20.71 7.97
CA LYS A 349 -13.52 -20.91 6.55
C LYS A 349 -12.85 -19.83 5.71
N VAL A 350 -12.18 -20.19 4.62
CA VAL A 350 -11.63 -19.25 3.64
C VAL A 350 -12.74 -18.83 2.68
N THR A 351 -12.99 -17.53 2.58
CA THR A 351 -14.09 -16.96 1.75
C THR A 351 -13.56 -16.16 0.56
N CYS A 352 -12.26 -15.87 0.50
CA CYS A 352 -11.62 -15.23 -0.64
C CYS A 352 -11.19 -16.31 -1.64
N GLN A 353 -11.73 -16.25 -2.87
CA GLN A 353 -11.48 -17.24 -3.92
C GLN A 353 -10.00 -17.33 -4.28
N GLU A 354 -9.32 -16.18 -4.45
CA GLU A 354 -7.92 -16.11 -4.84
C GLU A 354 -7.00 -16.74 -3.79
N VAL A 355 -7.32 -16.57 -2.51
CA VAL A 355 -6.58 -17.19 -1.40
C VAL A 355 -6.81 -18.70 -1.38
N ALA A 356 -8.06 -19.12 -1.56
CA ALA A 356 -8.42 -20.56 -1.60
C ALA A 356 -7.70 -21.27 -2.75
N GLU A 357 -7.72 -20.70 -3.95
CA GLU A 357 -7.04 -21.27 -5.13
C GLU A 357 -5.52 -21.32 -4.95
N ALA A 358 -4.91 -20.24 -4.46
CA ALA A 358 -3.46 -20.17 -4.28
C ALA A 358 -2.94 -21.19 -3.26
N LEU A 359 -3.72 -21.49 -2.22
CA LEU A 359 -3.26 -22.30 -1.08
C LEU A 359 -3.96 -23.67 -0.96
N GLY A 360 -4.87 -24.00 -1.90
CA GLY A 360 -5.58 -25.29 -1.92
C GLY A 360 -6.62 -25.46 -0.81
N TYR A 361 -7.22 -24.36 -0.33
CA TYR A 361 -8.35 -24.42 0.58
C TYR A 361 -9.68 -24.56 -0.18
N PRO A 362 -10.71 -25.18 0.44
CA PRO A 362 -12.07 -25.04 -0.08
C PRO A 362 -12.52 -23.58 0.04
N ALA A 363 -13.02 -23.02 -1.05
CA ALA A 363 -13.62 -21.68 -1.06
C ALA A 363 -15.08 -21.76 -0.58
N PHE A 364 -15.46 -20.87 0.32
CA PHE A 364 -16.84 -20.74 0.80
C PHE A 364 -17.43 -19.43 0.33
N ASP A 365 -18.69 -19.42 -0.07
CA ASP A 365 -19.39 -18.17 -0.37
C ASP A 365 -19.46 -17.29 0.88
N ALA A 366 -19.09 -16.01 0.71
CA ALA A 366 -19.01 -15.06 1.84
C ALA A 366 -20.40 -14.78 2.45
N LEU A 367 -21.47 -14.75 1.63
CA LEU A 367 -22.82 -14.48 2.11
C LEU A 367 -23.38 -15.70 2.88
N GLU A 368 -23.17 -16.92 2.35
CA GLU A 368 -23.50 -18.15 3.05
C GLU A 368 -22.73 -18.29 4.38
N ALA A 369 -21.45 -17.92 4.39
CA ALA A 369 -20.62 -17.97 5.59
C ALA A 369 -21.12 -17.01 6.68
N LEU A 370 -21.70 -15.85 6.28
CA LEU A 370 -22.34 -14.92 7.21
C LEU A 370 -23.66 -15.45 7.79
N GLY A 371 -24.22 -16.53 7.22
CA GLY A 371 -25.44 -17.17 7.71
C GLY A 371 -26.71 -16.42 7.34
N THR A 372 -26.73 -15.85 6.14
CA THR A 372 -27.90 -15.20 5.52
C THR A 372 -28.46 -16.05 4.39
#